data_b60b4ff8de2e2fd4d7e97c9673ec4b12
#
_entry.id   b60b4ff8de2e2fd4d7e97c9673ec4b12
#
_cell.length_a   1.000
_cell.length_b   1.000
_cell.length_c   1.000
_cell.angle_alpha   90.00
_cell.angle_beta   90.00
_cell.angle_gamma   90.00
#
_symmetry.space_group_name_H-M   'P 1'
#
loop_
_entity.id
_entity.type
_entity.pdbx_description
1 polymer ?
#
loop_
_entity_poly.entity_id
_entity_poly.type
_entity_poly.pdbx_seq_one_letter_code
_entity_poly.pdbx_strand_id
1 'polypeptide(L)'
;MKLIKTIWLCLALLAFVPSYATADNTLEVWMDKHLEFTADGTTVTYLTVHQKDPNVNYIAYNMVITLPKGVSIHQVKSGRKYKNDIQQSVRATETHIIGCNMPVEGMLKVICSSSMNEELYPDDEDGNPVDDLFTIGLVADGSTINGEYDIEMTGVLFVKKDENGVPTGVKIDRTEYAEVTVSGGTDFPGVTYTLPSQGIGTLIVPFNFVPQPGFEVYDCTGLDGSTLQLEKVVEAKANTPYIVRGTPGTYNLNGNYCGLKDSYSTPFLTGVYVDTQVPDGAYVMQDQKVNGLGFYQVAKGQNITISPYRCYLNAQKMAMSRLQLGFGEATGVDEVAGEGSEFVDVYSVSGILLRSKVKAADALKGLQSGVYVVNNKRVTVR
;
A
#
# COMPACT_ATOMS: atom_id res chain seq x y z
N MET A 1 -4.13 -39.05 11.19
CA MET A 1 -4.85 -39.36 9.93
C MET A 1 -6.34 -39.02 9.97
N LYS A 2 -7.04 -39.04 11.11
CA LYS A 2 -8.45 -38.60 11.23
C LYS A 2 -8.61 -37.08 11.15
N LEU A 3 -7.72 -36.29 11.74
CA LEU A 3 -7.80 -34.81 11.77
C LEU A 3 -7.64 -34.19 10.38
N ILE A 4 -6.73 -34.71 9.56
CA ILE A 4 -6.50 -34.24 8.18
C ILE A 4 -7.72 -34.48 7.29
N LYS A 5 -8.44 -35.59 7.49
CA LYS A 5 -9.69 -35.87 6.77
C LYS A 5 -10.81 -34.94 7.16
N THR A 6 -10.87 -34.51 8.42
CA THR A 6 -11.90 -33.58 8.90
C THR A 6 -11.69 -32.17 8.39
N ILE A 7 -10.43 -31.69 8.33
CA ILE A 7 -10.08 -30.39 7.72
C ILE A 7 -10.41 -30.36 6.23
N TRP A 8 -10.17 -31.47 5.51
CA TRP A 8 -10.57 -31.60 4.10
C TRP A 8 -12.10 -31.60 3.91
N LEU A 9 -12.85 -32.16 4.85
CA LEU A 9 -14.30 -32.16 4.80
C LEU A 9 -14.87 -30.76 5.06
N CYS A 10 -14.27 -29.99 5.98
CA CYS A 10 -14.65 -28.60 6.22
C CYS A 10 -14.30 -27.67 5.04
N LEU A 11 -13.14 -27.86 4.37
CA LEU A 11 -12.82 -27.16 3.13
C LEU A 11 -13.82 -27.46 2.00
N ALA A 12 -14.29 -28.70 1.91
CA ALA A 12 -15.28 -29.10 0.92
C ALA A 12 -16.66 -28.49 1.20
N LEU A 13 -17.06 -28.30 2.46
CA LEU A 13 -18.34 -27.66 2.80
C LEU A 13 -18.37 -26.17 2.42
N LEU A 14 -17.28 -25.43 2.61
CA LEU A 14 -17.18 -24.02 2.20
C LEU A 14 -17.07 -23.83 0.67
N ALA A 15 -16.59 -24.85 -0.07
CA ALA A 15 -16.53 -24.82 -1.52
C ALA A 15 -17.90 -25.02 -2.21
N PHE A 16 -18.93 -25.46 -1.47
CA PHE A 16 -20.26 -25.77 -1.98
C PHE A 16 -21.37 -24.80 -1.52
N VAL A 17 -21.04 -23.61 -1.06
CA VAL A 17 -22.06 -22.59 -0.78
C VAL A 17 -22.56 -22.03 -2.11
N PRO A 18 -23.79 -22.41 -2.55
CA PRO A 18 -24.25 -22.14 -3.93
C PRO A 18 -24.68 -20.69 -4.18
N SER A 19 -24.76 -19.88 -3.13
CA SER A 19 -25.16 -18.48 -3.23
C SER A 19 -24.37 -17.61 -2.26
N TYR A 20 -24.03 -16.42 -2.69
CA TYR A 20 -23.44 -15.38 -1.86
C TYR A 20 -24.45 -14.23 -1.76
N ALA A 21 -24.75 -13.82 -0.52
CA ALA A 21 -25.37 -12.53 -0.28
C ALA A 21 -24.28 -11.46 -0.18
N THR A 22 -24.57 -10.23 -0.58
CA THR A 22 -23.75 -9.08 -0.21
C THR A 22 -23.79 -8.93 1.30
N ALA A 23 -22.64 -8.61 1.92
CA ALA A 23 -22.60 -8.33 3.33
C ALA A 23 -23.62 -7.25 3.68
N ASP A 24 -24.44 -7.49 4.69
CA ASP A 24 -25.27 -6.46 5.28
C ASP A 24 -24.33 -5.39 5.88
N ASN A 25 -24.71 -4.12 5.83
CA ASN A 25 -23.91 -3.01 6.39
C ASN A 25 -23.68 -3.12 7.91
N THR A 26 -24.26 -4.11 8.56
CA THR A 26 -24.11 -4.37 10.00
C THR A 26 -22.95 -5.32 10.34
N LEU A 27 -22.43 -6.08 9.37
CA LEU A 27 -21.31 -6.99 9.60
C LEU A 27 -19.99 -6.23 9.59
N GLU A 28 -19.38 -6.11 10.76
CA GLU A 28 -18.06 -5.55 10.98
C GLU A 28 -17.06 -6.68 11.24
N VAL A 29 -15.89 -6.63 10.61
CA VAL A 29 -14.75 -7.53 10.85
C VAL A 29 -13.49 -6.70 10.83
N TRP A 30 -12.61 -6.91 11.82
CA TRP A 30 -11.35 -6.19 11.95
C TRP A 30 -10.29 -7.04 12.67
N MET A 31 -9.06 -6.57 12.66
CA MET A 31 -7.92 -7.09 13.41
C MET A 31 -7.48 -6.10 14.48
N ASP A 32 -6.70 -6.57 15.47
CA ASP A 32 -5.90 -5.65 16.29
C ASP A 32 -5.15 -4.66 15.38
N LYS A 33 -5.25 -3.37 15.71
CA LYS A 33 -4.80 -2.33 14.79
C LYS A 33 -3.30 -2.09 14.79
N HIS A 34 -2.62 -2.47 15.86
CA HIS A 34 -1.18 -2.28 16.01
C HIS A 34 -0.54 -3.49 16.69
N LEU A 35 0.51 -4.01 16.07
CA LEU A 35 1.26 -5.16 16.55
C LEU A 35 2.75 -4.84 16.59
N GLU A 36 3.43 -5.30 17.64
CA GLU A 36 4.87 -5.18 17.79
C GLU A 36 5.51 -6.56 17.78
N PHE A 37 6.49 -6.78 16.91
CA PHE A 37 7.27 -8.00 16.85
C PHE A 37 8.71 -7.73 17.27
N THR A 38 9.24 -8.62 18.11
CA THR A 38 10.68 -8.76 18.30
C THR A 38 11.16 -9.93 17.46
N ALA A 39 12.02 -9.68 16.48
CA ALA A 39 12.51 -10.68 15.55
C ALA A 39 13.65 -11.51 16.15
N ASP A 40 13.37 -12.30 17.19
CA ASP A 40 14.30 -13.18 17.89
C ASP A 40 13.97 -14.69 17.71
N GLY A 41 12.92 -14.98 16.95
CA GLY A 41 12.42 -16.33 16.69
C GLY A 41 11.70 -17.00 17.88
N THR A 42 11.55 -16.29 18.99
CA THR A 42 11.02 -16.86 20.26
C THR A 42 9.92 -16.03 20.89
N THR A 43 9.98 -14.72 20.77
CA THR A 43 8.96 -13.82 21.32
C THR A 43 7.66 -13.96 20.53
N VAL A 44 6.58 -14.31 21.23
CA VAL A 44 5.26 -14.52 20.62
C VAL A 44 4.46 -13.23 20.69
N THR A 45 4.01 -12.76 19.53
CA THR A 45 3.02 -11.68 19.41
C THR A 45 1.68 -12.30 19.04
N TYR A 46 0.62 -11.92 19.71
CA TYR A 46 -0.72 -12.42 19.46
C TYR A 46 -1.51 -11.45 18.59
N LEU A 47 -2.10 -11.96 17.51
CA LEU A 47 -3.04 -11.26 16.65
C LEU A 47 -4.44 -11.77 16.96
N THR A 48 -5.36 -10.89 17.31
CA THR A 48 -6.78 -11.20 17.47
C THR A 48 -7.58 -10.67 16.28
N VAL A 49 -8.47 -11.50 15.77
CA VAL A 49 -9.47 -11.11 14.78
C VAL A 49 -10.83 -11.02 15.44
N HIS A 50 -11.54 -9.95 15.14
CA HIS A 50 -12.82 -9.60 15.75
C HIS A 50 -13.93 -9.59 14.69
N GLN A 51 -15.16 -9.84 15.14
CA GLN A 51 -16.36 -9.74 14.31
C GLN A 51 -17.55 -9.29 15.15
N LYS A 52 -18.32 -8.38 14.60
CA LYS A 52 -19.57 -7.92 15.20
C LYS A 52 -20.67 -7.91 14.16
N ASP A 53 -21.79 -8.48 14.51
CA ASP A 53 -23.05 -8.36 13.79
C ASP A 53 -24.19 -8.52 14.81
N PRO A 54 -24.90 -7.43 15.11
CA PRO A 54 -25.95 -7.47 16.14
C PRO A 54 -27.18 -8.30 15.76
N ASN A 55 -27.32 -8.67 14.50
CA ASN A 55 -28.52 -9.27 13.95
C ASN A 55 -28.37 -10.73 13.52
N VAL A 56 -27.13 -11.19 13.34
CA VAL A 56 -26.87 -12.48 12.69
C VAL A 56 -25.73 -13.22 13.39
N ASN A 57 -25.94 -14.51 13.67
CA ASN A 57 -24.92 -15.43 14.09
C ASN A 57 -24.43 -16.29 12.92
N TYR A 58 -23.18 -16.71 12.98
CA TYR A 58 -22.49 -17.42 11.91
C TYR A 58 -22.09 -18.83 12.35
N ILE A 59 -22.12 -19.78 11.43
CA ILE A 59 -21.75 -21.19 11.66
C ILE A 59 -20.34 -21.52 11.21
N ALA A 60 -19.76 -20.65 10.37
CA ALA A 60 -18.40 -20.83 9.85
C ALA A 60 -17.84 -19.52 9.32
N TYR A 61 -16.51 -19.46 9.23
CA TYR A 61 -15.79 -18.36 8.55
C TYR A 61 -14.46 -18.83 7.97
N ASN A 62 -13.96 -18.12 6.98
CA ASN A 62 -12.59 -18.21 6.51
C ASN A 62 -12.03 -16.85 6.12
N MET A 63 -10.72 -16.73 6.12
CA MET A 63 -9.99 -15.54 5.71
C MET A 63 -8.55 -15.82 5.34
N VAL A 64 -7.94 -14.88 4.64
CA VAL A 64 -6.51 -14.86 4.33
C VAL A 64 -5.91 -13.62 4.98
N ILE A 65 -4.83 -13.81 5.75
CA ILE A 65 -4.06 -12.73 6.38
C ILE A 65 -2.67 -12.75 5.76
N THR A 66 -2.24 -11.62 5.19
CA THR A 66 -0.91 -11.45 4.60
C THR A 66 0.03 -10.92 5.69
N LEU A 67 1.03 -11.70 6.05
CA LEU A 67 2.02 -11.39 7.07
C LEU A 67 3.32 -10.87 6.44
N PRO A 68 4.12 -10.08 7.17
CA PRO A 68 5.49 -9.76 6.77
C PRO A 68 6.33 -11.01 6.53
N LYS A 69 7.26 -10.91 5.58
CA LYS A 69 8.23 -11.98 5.33
C LYS A 69 9.08 -12.24 6.59
N GLY A 70 9.30 -13.51 6.94
CA GLY A 70 10.00 -13.91 8.16
C GLY A 70 9.08 -14.06 9.38
N VAL A 71 7.79 -13.65 9.28
CA VAL A 71 6.79 -13.91 10.31
C VAL A 71 6.10 -15.24 10.03
N SER A 72 5.99 -16.08 11.05
CA SER A 72 5.39 -17.42 10.97
C SER A 72 4.46 -17.70 12.17
N ILE A 73 3.68 -18.78 12.04
CA ILE A 73 2.79 -19.22 13.11
C ILE A 73 3.63 -19.82 14.24
N HIS A 74 3.46 -19.33 15.47
CA HIS A 74 4.03 -19.95 16.64
C HIS A 74 3.51 -21.39 16.79
N GLN A 75 4.40 -22.30 17.20
CA GLN A 75 4.10 -23.70 17.38
C GLN A 75 4.14 -24.08 18.87
N VAL A 76 3.03 -24.55 19.40
CA VAL A 76 2.95 -25.03 20.79
C VAL A 76 3.09 -26.55 20.85
N LYS A 77 3.82 -27.02 21.83
CA LYS A 77 4.00 -28.47 22.07
C LYS A 77 2.69 -29.07 22.63
N SER A 78 2.21 -30.11 21.95
CA SER A 78 1.03 -30.89 22.38
C SER A 78 1.41 -32.38 22.43
N GLY A 79 1.80 -32.86 23.61
CA GLY A 79 2.36 -34.21 23.79
C GLY A 79 3.67 -34.39 23.01
N ARG A 80 3.69 -35.34 22.05
CA ARG A 80 4.85 -35.60 21.15
C ARG A 80 4.84 -34.84 19.83
N LYS A 81 3.84 -33.99 19.60
CA LYS A 81 3.65 -33.22 18.34
C LYS A 81 3.64 -31.74 18.65
N TYR A 82 3.87 -30.95 17.60
CA TYR A 82 3.63 -29.52 17.61
C TYR A 82 2.32 -29.22 16.88
N LYS A 83 1.59 -28.23 17.34
CA LYS A 83 0.38 -27.70 16.71
C LYS A 83 0.49 -26.18 16.60
N ASN A 84 -0.22 -25.60 15.65
CA ASN A 84 -0.32 -24.16 15.52
C ASN A 84 -0.93 -23.56 16.78
N ASP A 85 -0.36 -22.46 17.25
CA ASP A 85 -0.86 -21.67 18.37
C ASP A 85 -2.02 -20.80 17.91
N ILE A 86 -3.18 -21.42 17.75
CA ILE A 86 -4.43 -20.75 17.41
C ILE A 86 -5.50 -21.13 18.43
N GLN A 87 -6.19 -20.14 18.95
CA GLN A 87 -7.20 -20.29 19.99
C GLN A 87 -8.53 -19.75 19.48
N GLN A 88 -9.57 -20.56 19.61
CA GLN A 88 -10.94 -20.11 19.37
C GLN A 88 -11.37 -19.19 20.51
N SER A 89 -12.24 -18.23 20.19
CA SER A 89 -12.90 -17.44 21.24
C SER A 89 -13.94 -18.27 22.00
N VAL A 90 -14.41 -17.73 23.11
CA VAL A 90 -15.51 -18.29 23.91
C VAL A 90 -16.84 -18.38 23.16
N ARG A 91 -16.95 -17.71 22.02
CA ARG A 91 -18.11 -17.78 21.11
C ARG A 91 -18.26 -19.13 20.41
N ALA A 92 -17.18 -19.91 20.32
CA ALA A 92 -17.19 -21.18 19.62
C ALA A 92 -17.79 -22.27 20.47
N THR A 93 -18.72 -23.06 19.94
CA THR A 93 -19.26 -24.26 20.60
C THR A 93 -18.27 -25.42 20.50
N GLU A 94 -18.50 -26.52 21.23
CA GLU A 94 -17.68 -27.75 21.16
C GLU A 94 -17.62 -28.36 19.75
N THR A 95 -18.57 -28.02 18.88
CA THR A 95 -18.65 -28.53 17.50
C THR A 95 -17.85 -27.72 16.50
N HIS A 96 -17.40 -26.53 16.90
CA HIS A 96 -16.55 -25.69 16.04
C HIS A 96 -15.11 -26.19 16.05
N ILE A 97 -14.52 -26.25 14.87
CA ILE A 97 -13.13 -26.63 14.65
C ILE A 97 -12.45 -25.50 13.91
N ILE A 98 -11.41 -24.91 14.51
CA ILE A 98 -10.56 -23.93 13.86
C ILE A 98 -9.26 -24.57 13.39
N GLY A 99 -8.79 -24.16 12.23
CA GLY A 99 -7.50 -24.53 11.68
C GLY A 99 -6.85 -23.38 10.94
N CYS A 100 -5.54 -23.37 10.93
CA CYS A 100 -4.77 -22.43 10.14
C CYS A 100 -3.57 -23.11 9.48
N ASN A 101 -3.10 -22.56 8.35
CA ASN A 101 -1.88 -22.97 7.69
C ASN A 101 -1.28 -21.81 6.90
N MET A 102 0.01 -21.94 6.54
CA MET A 102 0.70 -21.02 5.64
C MET A 102 1.13 -21.81 4.39
N PRO A 103 0.32 -21.86 3.34
CA PRO A 103 0.63 -22.63 2.13
C PRO A 103 1.81 -22.04 1.35
N VAL A 104 2.03 -20.75 1.48
CA VAL A 104 3.22 -20.02 1.02
C VAL A 104 3.65 -19.05 2.10
N GLU A 105 4.93 -18.68 2.13
CA GLU A 105 5.46 -17.70 3.07
C GLU A 105 4.63 -16.39 3.01
N GLY A 106 4.28 -15.86 4.18
CA GLY A 106 3.51 -14.62 4.31
C GLY A 106 2.01 -14.76 4.07
N MET A 107 1.49 -15.92 3.67
CA MET A 107 0.05 -16.13 3.46
C MET A 107 -0.53 -17.06 4.52
N LEU A 108 -1.12 -16.50 5.55
CA LEU A 108 -1.84 -17.22 6.58
C LEU A 108 -3.30 -17.43 6.16
N LYS A 109 -3.73 -18.69 6.06
CA LYS A 109 -5.14 -19.05 5.86
C LYS A 109 -5.73 -19.57 7.15
N VAL A 110 -6.88 -19.01 7.53
CA VAL A 110 -7.65 -19.45 8.70
C VAL A 110 -9.03 -19.89 8.25
N ILE A 111 -9.51 -21.00 8.86
CA ILE A 111 -10.85 -21.53 8.64
C ILE A 111 -11.42 -22.03 9.96
N CYS A 112 -12.67 -21.70 10.22
CA CYS A 112 -13.44 -22.24 11.33
C CYS A 112 -14.80 -22.70 10.80
N SER A 113 -15.28 -23.85 11.27
CA SER A 113 -16.62 -24.33 10.95
C SER A 113 -17.16 -25.26 12.04
N SER A 114 -18.47 -25.22 12.25
CA SER A 114 -19.16 -26.19 13.09
C SER A 114 -19.46 -27.47 12.31
N SER A 115 -19.14 -28.62 12.91
CA SER A 115 -19.48 -29.95 12.35
C SER A 115 -20.97 -30.28 12.39
N MET A 116 -21.74 -29.51 13.18
CA MET A 116 -23.17 -29.67 13.37
C MET A 116 -23.98 -28.45 12.93
N ASN A 117 -23.36 -27.50 12.23
CA ASN A 117 -23.96 -26.24 11.83
C ASN A 117 -24.50 -25.42 13.01
N GLU A 118 -23.86 -25.51 14.16
CA GLU A 118 -24.17 -24.65 15.30
C GLU A 118 -23.65 -23.24 15.06
N GLU A 119 -24.33 -22.26 15.58
CA GLU A 119 -23.94 -20.86 15.46
C GLU A 119 -22.93 -20.48 16.56
N LEU A 120 -22.06 -19.53 16.24
CA LEU A 120 -21.20 -18.88 17.25
C LEU A 120 -22.08 -18.11 18.22
N TYR A 121 -21.74 -18.16 19.50
CA TYR A 121 -22.42 -17.34 20.50
C TYR A 121 -22.11 -15.85 20.31
N PRO A 122 -23.09 -14.95 20.56
CA PRO A 122 -22.83 -13.52 20.55
C PRO A 122 -22.13 -13.03 21.82
N ASP A 123 -22.29 -13.78 22.91
CA ASP A 123 -21.90 -13.39 24.27
C ASP A 123 -21.06 -14.47 24.92
N ASP A 124 -20.34 -14.13 25.99
CA ASP A 124 -19.67 -15.08 26.86
C ASP A 124 -20.67 -15.82 27.83
N GLU A 125 -20.14 -16.67 28.71
CA GLU A 125 -20.94 -17.42 29.66
C GLU A 125 -21.67 -16.53 30.70
N ASP A 126 -21.18 -15.29 30.88
CA ASP A 126 -21.75 -14.28 31.79
C ASP A 126 -22.76 -13.36 31.08
N GLY A 127 -22.96 -13.53 29.78
CA GLY A 127 -23.85 -12.73 28.93
C GLY A 127 -23.27 -11.39 28.50
N ASN A 128 -21.94 -11.22 28.51
CA ASN A 128 -21.31 -10.04 28.00
C ASN A 128 -21.00 -10.23 26.51
N PRO A 129 -21.26 -9.20 25.65
CA PRO A 129 -20.93 -9.24 24.22
C PRO A 129 -19.44 -9.48 23.99
N VAL A 130 -19.11 -10.44 23.11
CA VAL A 130 -17.74 -10.77 22.71
C VAL A 130 -17.59 -10.62 21.22
N ASP A 131 -16.65 -9.78 20.82
CA ASP A 131 -16.35 -9.54 19.41
C ASP A 131 -15.24 -10.46 18.88
N ASP A 132 -14.44 -11.09 19.73
CA ASP A 132 -13.32 -11.96 19.34
C ASP A 132 -13.81 -13.19 18.57
N LEU A 133 -13.16 -13.52 17.46
CA LEU A 133 -13.34 -14.76 16.72
C LEU A 133 -12.28 -15.79 17.07
N PHE A 134 -11.02 -15.37 17.07
CA PHE A 134 -9.88 -16.20 17.42
C PHE A 134 -8.65 -15.33 17.68
N THR A 135 -7.69 -15.91 18.38
CA THR A 135 -6.35 -15.35 18.58
C THR A 135 -5.30 -16.31 18.03
N ILE A 136 -4.28 -15.81 17.36
CA ILE A 136 -3.18 -16.61 16.82
C ILE A 136 -1.84 -16.07 17.32
N GLY A 137 -0.98 -16.96 17.80
CA GLY A 137 0.39 -16.65 18.16
C GLY A 137 1.28 -16.65 16.91
N LEU A 138 2.04 -15.59 16.75
CA LEU A 138 2.97 -15.34 15.64
C LEU A 138 4.37 -15.07 16.20
N VAL A 139 5.40 -15.46 15.46
CA VAL A 139 6.80 -15.18 15.78
C VAL A 139 7.52 -14.61 14.55
N ALA A 140 8.39 -13.63 14.76
CA ALA A 140 9.27 -13.10 13.73
C ALA A 140 10.67 -13.68 13.94
N ASP A 141 11.28 -14.27 12.90
CA ASP A 141 12.64 -14.77 12.99
C ASP A 141 13.68 -13.65 12.84
N GLY A 142 14.93 -13.92 13.23
CA GLY A 142 16.02 -12.93 13.21
C GLY A 142 16.43 -12.43 11.81
N SER A 143 15.92 -13.05 10.75
CA SER A 143 16.11 -12.58 9.36
C SER A 143 15.03 -11.60 8.91
N THR A 144 13.96 -11.42 9.69
CA THR A 144 12.91 -10.43 9.41
C THR A 144 13.53 -9.03 9.42
N ILE A 145 13.20 -8.23 8.42
CA ILE A 145 13.77 -6.87 8.30
C ILE A 145 13.08 -5.96 9.32
N ASN A 146 13.89 -5.16 10.05
CA ASN A 146 13.38 -4.11 10.94
C ASN A 146 12.61 -3.07 10.13
N GLY A 147 11.46 -2.62 10.63
CA GLY A 147 10.65 -1.61 9.96
C GLY A 147 9.19 -1.64 10.30
N GLU A 148 8.43 -0.92 9.50
CA GLU A 148 6.98 -0.81 9.58
C GLU A 148 6.33 -1.59 8.44
N TYR A 149 5.22 -2.26 8.71
CA TYR A 149 4.52 -3.11 7.75
C TYR A 149 3.02 -2.96 7.93
N ASP A 150 2.27 -3.33 6.89
CA ASP A 150 0.84 -3.58 6.99
C ASP A 150 0.58 -5.07 6.93
N ILE A 151 -0.22 -5.57 7.87
CA ILE A 151 -0.90 -6.86 7.74
C ILE A 151 -2.23 -6.61 7.04
N GLU A 152 -2.53 -7.41 6.03
CA GLU A 152 -3.78 -7.31 5.27
C GLU A 152 -4.64 -8.54 5.50
N MET A 153 -5.92 -8.34 5.80
CA MET A 153 -6.92 -9.41 5.83
C MET A 153 -7.85 -9.28 4.63
N THR A 154 -7.94 -10.35 3.85
CA THR A 154 -8.71 -10.42 2.60
C THR A 154 -9.47 -11.73 2.48
N GLY A 155 -10.31 -11.86 1.46
CA GLY A 155 -11.03 -13.10 1.16
C GLY A 155 -11.91 -13.58 2.31
N VAL A 156 -12.44 -12.64 3.09
CA VAL A 156 -13.27 -12.93 4.26
C VAL A 156 -14.63 -13.43 3.79
N LEU A 157 -14.98 -14.61 4.26
CA LEU A 157 -16.27 -15.24 4.00
C LEU A 157 -16.83 -15.77 5.32
N PHE A 158 -18.04 -15.38 5.65
CA PHE A 158 -18.84 -15.95 6.70
C PHE A 158 -19.94 -16.84 6.14
N VAL A 159 -20.40 -17.81 6.90
CA VAL A 159 -21.55 -18.65 6.56
C VAL A 159 -22.58 -18.54 7.66
N LYS A 160 -23.80 -18.16 7.28
CA LYS A 160 -25.00 -18.15 8.16
C LYS A 160 -26.05 -19.10 7.64
N LYS A 161 -27.08 -19.37 8.43
CA LYS A 161 -28.27 -20.07 7.97
C LYS A 161 -29.26 -19.06 7.38
N ASP A 162 -29.89 -19.42 6.28
CA ASP A 162 -31.06 -18.71 5.77
C ASP A 162 -32.33 -19.03 6.58
N GLU A 163 -33.46 -18.46 6.21
CA GLU A 163 -34.76 -18.67 6.85
C GLU A 163 -35.22 -20.15 6.82
N ASN A 164 -34.66 -20.95 5.93
CA ASN A 164 -34.94 -22.38 5.78
C ASN A 164 -33.88 -23.26 6.47
N GLY A 165 -32.91 -22.65 7.16
CA GLY A 165 -31.81 -23.34 7.80
C GLY A 165 -30.68 -23.78 6.84
N VAL A 166 -30.68 -23.28 5.59
CA VAL A 166 -29.68 -23.65 4.57
C VAL A 166 -28.44 -22.74 4.73
N PRO A 167 -27.24 -23.32 4.76
CA PRO A 167 -26.00 -22.53 4.80
C PRO A 167 -25.87 -21.60 3.60
N THR A 168 -25.66 -20.31 3.87
CA THR A 168 -25.50 -19.26 2.85
C THR A 168 -24.27 -18.42 3.19
N GLY A 169 -23.41 -18.18 2.17
CA GLY A 169 -22.17 -17.41 2.31
C GLY A 169 -22.43 -15.90 2.28
N VAL A 170 -21.72 -15.18 3.16
CA VAL A 170 -21.67 -13.73 3.20
C VAL A 170 -20.22 -13.31 2.97
N LYS A 171 -19.93 -12.73 1.82
CA LYS A 171 -18.60 -12.31 1.42
C LYS A 171 -18.35 -10.86 1.77
N ILE A 172 -17.16 -10.56 2.31
CA ILE A 172 -16.67 -9.21 2.54
C ILE A 172 -15.60 -8.90 1.49
N ASP A 173 -15.86 -7.92 0.64
CA ASP A 173 -14.96 -7.55 -0.47
C ASP A 173 -13.94 -6.47 -0.09
N ARG A 174 -14.03 -5.88 1.11
CA ARG A 174 -13.05 -4.92 1.59
C ARG A 174 -11.82 -5.61 2.16
N THR A 175 -10.69 -4.92 2.11
CA THR A 175 -9.43 -5.30 2.79
C THR A 175 -9.38 -4.58 4.13
N GLU A 176 -9.06 -5.32 5.20
CA GLU A 176 -8.77 -4.77 6.52
C GLU A 176 -7.26 -4.75 6.74
N TYR A 177 -6.77 -3.75 7.49
CA TYR A 177 -5.36 -3.52 7.74
C TYR A 177 -5.05 -3.43 9.23
N ALA A 178 -3.86 -3.92 9.60
CA ALA A 178 -3.23 -3.71 10.89
C ALA A 178 -1.80 -3.21 10.67
N GLU A 179 -1.39 -2.20 11.41
CA GLU A 179 -0.02 -1.69 11.42
C GLU A 179 0.88 -2.61 12.24
N VAL A 180 2.09 -2.83 11.77
CA VAL A 180 3.06 -3.72 12.41
C VAL A 180 4.42 -3.05 12.49
N THR A 181 5.03 -3.07 13.66
CA THR A 181 6.43 -2.68 13.86
C THR A 181 7.26 -3.93 14.13
N VAL A 182 8.36 -4.12 13.39
CA VAL A 182 9.34 -5.18 13.63
C VAL A 182 10.65 -4.56 14.10
N SER A 183 11.21 -5.09 15.19
CA SER A 183 12.50 -4.69 15.75
C SER A 183 13.34 -5.92 16.13
N GLY A 184 14.64 -5.73 16.37
CA GLY A 184 15.55 -6.82 16.78
C GLY A 184 15.98 -7.76 15.67
N GLY A 185 15.51 -7.55 14.43
CA GLY A 185 15.88 -8.31 13.24
C GLY A 185 17.03 -7.69 12.45
N THR A 186 17.00 -7.86 11.14
CA THR A 186 18.03 -7.37 10.22
C THR A 186 17.65 -5.98 9.69
N ASP A 187 18.58 -5.04 9.67
CA ASP A 187 18.33 -3.72 9.07
C ASP A 187 18.29 -3.82 7.53
N PHE A 188 17.40 -3.05 6.92
CA PHE A 188 17.35 -2.92 5.47
C PHE A 188 18.61 -2.19 4.96
N PRO A 189 19.37 -2.76 4.00
CA PRO A 189 20.66 -2.21 3.59
C PRO A 189 20.56 -0.91 2.78
N GLY A 190 19.35 -0.42 2.51
CA GLY A 190 19.11 0.70 1.61
C GLY A 190 19.14 0.27 0.13
N VAL A 191 19.08 1.26 -0.75
CA VAL A 191 19.08 1.09 -2.21
C VAL A 191 20.18 1.93 -2.84
N THR A 192 21.07 1.28 -3.60
CA THR A 192 22.02 1.98 -4.48
C THR A 192 21.34 2.27 -5.81
N TYR A 193 21.09 3.54 -6.08
CA TYR A 193 20.39 4.00 -7.27
C TYR A 193 21.34 4.77 -8.19
N THR A 194 21.42 4.37 -9.45
CA THR A 194 22.19 5.10 -10.48
C THR A 194 21.25 5.94 -11.33
N LEU A 195 21.42 7.27 -11.25
CA LEU A 195 20.77 8.23 -12.12
C LEU A 195 21.55 8.32 -13.44
N PRO A 196 20.91 8.07 -14.59
CA PRO A 196 21.60 8.03 -15.88
C PRO A 196 22.14 9.39 -16.31
N SER A 197 22.96 9.39 -17.39
CA SER A 197 23.65 10.60 -17.91
C SER A 197 22.70 11.74 -18.31
N GLN A 198 21.44 11.45 -18.60
CA GLN A 198 20.39 12.42 -18.87
C GLN A 198 19.92 13.17 -17.62
N GLY A 199 20.36 12.76 -16.42
CA GLY A 199 19.95 13.35 -15.16
C GLY A 199 18.48 13.17 -14.79
N ILE A 200 17.75 12.27 -15.45
CA ILE A 200 16.34 11.99 -15.18
C ILE A 200 16.12 10.48 -15.20
N GLY A 201 15.27 9.98 -14.29
CA GLY A 201 14.94 8.57 -14.16
C GLY A 201 13.61 8.33 -13.46
N THR A 202 13.32 7.09 -13.16
CA THR A 202 12.16 6.67 -12.36
C THR A 202 12.63 5.93 -11.12
N LEU A 203 11.92 6.05 -10.01
CA LEU A 203 12.31 5.48 -8.73
C LEU A 203 11.09 5.00 -7.95
N ILE A 204 11.23 3.83 -7.30
CA ILE A 204 10.42 3.41 -6.17
C ILE A 204 11.34 2.80 -5.12
N VAL A 205 11.12 3.12 -3.83
CA VAL A 205 11.87 2.54 -2.71
C VAL A 205 10.94 2.16 -1.57
N PRO A 206 11.29 1.14 -0.76
CA PRO A 206 10.43 0.64 0.31
C PRO A 206 10.64 1.39 1.64
N PHE A 207 10.96 2.68 1.59
CA PHE A 207 11.19 3.52 2.77
C PHE A 207 10.91 4.98 2.45
N ASN A 208 10.52 5.73 3.49
CA ASN A 208 10.44 7.19 3.42
C ASN A 208 11.85 7.78 3.44
N PHE A 209 12.09 8.79 2.61
CA PHE A 209 13.38 9.51 2.64
C PHE A 209 13.25 10.97 2.21
N VAL A 210 14.14 11.80 2.74
CA VAL A 210 14.30 13.19 2.29
C VAL A 210 15.34 13.21 1.16
N PRO A 211 14.99 13.72 -0.03
CA PRO A 211 15.94 13.82 -1.13
C PRO A 211 17.17 14.64 -0.76
N GLN A 212 18.36 14.11 -1.06
CA GLN A 212 19.63 14.78 -0.80
C GLN A 212 19.94 15.86 -1.86
N PRO A 213 20.81 16.83 -1.58
CA PRO A 213 21.17 17.87 -2.54
C PRO A 213 21.62 17.29 -3.87
N GLY A 214 21.10 17.84 -4.98
CA GLY A 214 21.39 17.36 -6.33
C GLY A 214 20.58 16.15 -6.77
N PHE A 215 19.62 15.68 -5.94
CA PHE A 215 18.68 14.60 -6.25
C PHE A 215 17.27 15.04 -5.89
N GLU A 216 16.46 15.33 -6.87
CA GLU A 216 15.09 15.81 -6.71
C GLU A 216 14.10 14.71 -7.06
N VAL A 217 12.99 14.67 -6.33
CA VAL A 217 11.92 13.67 -6.48
C VAL A 217 10.62 14.38 -6.81
N TYR A 218 9.87 13.82 -7.77
CA TYR A 218 8.65 14.41 -8.30
C TYR A 218 7.51 13.39 -8.33
N ASP A 219 6.36 13.78 -7.82
CA ASP A 219 5.11 13.06 -8.01
C ASP A 219 4.49 13.40 -9.37
N CYS A 220 3.79 12.43 -9.97
CA CYS A 220 3.04 12.64 -11.20
C CYS A 220 1.59 12.97 -10.85
N THR A 221 1.22 14.24 -10.91
CA THR A 221 -0.08 14.75 -10.47
C THR A 221 -1.13 14.86 -11.56
N GLY A 222 -0.71 14.79 -12.84
CA GLY A 222 -1.63 14.94 -13.96
C GLY A 222 -1.02 14.75 -15.34
N LEU A 223 -1.89 14.84 -16.33
CA LEU A 223 -1.53 14.86 -17.75
C LEU A 223 -2.26 16.02 -18.43
N ASP A 224 -1.50 16.92 -19.05
CA ASP A 224 -2.01 18.01 -19.86
C ASP A 224 -1.54 17.85 -21.32
N GLY A 225 -2.46 17.50 -22.21
CA GLY A 225 -2.14 17.11 -23.58
C GLY A 225 -1.15 15.94 -23.60
N SER A 226 0.04 16.17 -24.10
CA SER A 226 1.15 15.20 -24.14
C SER A 226 2.19 15.40 -23.04
N THR A 227 1.91 16.22 -22.02
CA THR A 227 2.87 16.57 -20.98
C THR A 227 2.41 16.07 -19.62
N LEU A 228 3.22 15.21 -18.98
CA LEU A 228 3.04 14.80 -17.60
C LEU A 228 3.33 15.98 -16.67
N GLN A 229 2.39 16.27 -15.78
CA GLN A 229 2.55 17.28 -14.75
C GLN A 229 3.26 16.68 -13.55
N LEU A 230 4.43 17.22 -13.23
CA LEU A 230 5.31 16.72 -12.18
C LEU A 230 5.45 17.77 -11.09
N GLU A 231 5.13 17.39 -9.85
CA GLU A 231 5.25 18.25 -8.67
C GLU A 231 6.38 17.77 -7.78
N LYS A 232 7.29 18.68 -7.41
CA LYS A 232 8.43 18.37 -6.55
C LYS A 232 7.97 18.04 -5.14
N VAL A 233 8.45 16.93 -4.56
CA VAL A 233 8.18 16.53 -3.19
C VAL A 233 9.38 16.80 -2.30
N VAL A 234 9.14 17.20 -1.06
CA VAL A 234 10.18 17.46 -0.06
C VAL A 234 10.57 16.20 0.72
N GLU A 235 9.68 15.24 0.76
CA GLU A 235 9.88 13.91 1.36
C GLU A 235 9.23 12.87 0.46
N ALA A 236 10.00 11.89 0.01
CA ALA A 236 9.48 10.76 -0.76
C ALA A 236 8.92 9.70 0.20
N LYS A 237 7.72 9.23 -0.09
CA LYS A 237 7.05 8.19 0.70
C LYS A 237 7.43 6.81 0.20
N ALA A 238 7.50 5.87 1.14
CA ALA A 238 7.71 4.46 0.85
C ALA A 238 6.69 3.94 -0.17
N ASN A 239 7.15 3.01 -1.02
CA ASN A 239 6.27 2.28 -1.94
C ASN A 239 5.49 3.17 -2.92
N THR A 240 5.91 4.41 -3.10
CA THR A 240 5.32 5.36 -4.04
C THR A 240 6.24 5.52 -5.25
N PRO A 241 5.74 5.30 -6.48
CA PRO A 241 6.52 5.47 -7.69
C PRO A 241 6.68 6.96 -8.06
N TYR A 242 7.91 7.36 -8.36
CA TYR A 242 8.30 8.74 -8.62
C TYR A 242 9.09 8.90 -9.91
N ILE A 243 9.11 10.12 -10.44
CA ILE A 243 10.12 10.60 -11.38
C ILE A 243 11.23 11.28 -10.56
N VAL A 244 12.49 11.05 -10.94
CA VAL A 244 13.64 11.68 -10.28
C VAL A 244 14.47 12.48 -11.27
N ARG A 245 15.03 13.61 -10.80
CA ARG A 245 15.90 14.50 -11.58
C ARG A 245 17.10 14.93 -10.73
N GLY A 246 18.27 15.06 -11.35
CA GLY A 246 19.44 15.54 -10.61
C GLY A 246 20.74 15.38 -11.36
N THR A 247 21.84 15.47 -10.63
CA THR A 247 23.18 15.24 -11.16
C THR A 247 23.35 13.75 -11.48
N PRO A 248 23.77 13.38 -12.71
CA PRO A 248 24.07 11.99 -13.03
C PRO A 248 25.09 11.39 -12.07
N GLY A 249 24.83 10.17 -11.61
CA GLY A 249 25.71 9.50 -10.64
C GLY A 249 25.02 8.46 -9.81
N THR A 250 25.73 7.94 -8.82
CA THR A 250 25.23 6.90 -7.92
C THR A 250 24.87 7.51 -6.57
N TYR A 251 23.66 7.20 -6.10
CA TYR A 251 23.08 7.66 -4.85
C TYR A 251 22.80 6.47 -3.94
N ASN A 252 23.21 6.53 -2.69
CA ASN A 252 22.84 5.55 -1.67
C ASN A 252 21.64 6.10 -0.90
N LEU A 253 20.50 5.49 -1.12
CA LEU A 253 19.22 5.87 -0.51
C LEU A 253 18.92 4.92 0.63
N ASN A 254 18.50 5.46 1.78
CA ASN A 254 18.12 4.70 2.96
C ASN A 254 16.99 5.40 3.71
N GLY A 255 16.34 4.67 4.58
CA GLY A 255 15.24 5.16 5.40
C GLY A 255 14.60 4.04 6.21
N ASN A 256 13.51 4.36 6.88
CA ASN A 256 12.74 3.37 7.64
C ASN A 256 12.01 2.44 6.68
N TYR A 257 12.28 1.15 6.75
CA TYR A 257 11.72 0.16 5.84
C TYR A 257 10.22 -0.04 6.12
N CYS A 258 9.41 -0.02 5.07
CA CYS A 258 7.94 -0.10 5.15
C CYS A 258 7.38 -1.33 4.40
N GLY A 259 8.07 -2.46 4.48
CA GLY A 259 7.66 -3.65 3.74
C GLY A 259 7.66 -3.43 2.22
N LEU A 260 7.44 -4.49 1.45
CA LEU A 260 7.24 -4.38 0.01
C LEU A 260 6.37 -5.52 -0.54
N LYS A 261 5.70 -5.22 -1.65
CA LYS A 261 5.09 -6.17 -2.60
C LYS A 261 5.88 -6.09 -3.91
N ASP A 262 5.58 -6.98 -4.85
CA ASP A 262 6.28 -6.98 -6.15
C ASP A 262 6.12 -5.66 -6.91
N SER A 263 4.99 -4.97 -6.74
CA SER A 263 4.71 -3.68 -7.38
C SER A 263 3.69 -2.84 -6.63
N TYR A 264 3.77 -1.53 -6.86
CA TYR A 264 2.81 -0.53 -6.36
C TYR A 264 2.40 0.41 -7.48
N SER A 265 1.12 0.75 -7.56
CA SER A 265 0.57 1.60 -8.61
C SER A 265 -0.11 2.84 -8.05
N THR A 266 0.15 3.97 -8.70
CA THR A 266 -0.67 5.19 -8.64
C THR A 266 -1.55 5.28 -9.89
N PRO A 267 -2.42 6.29 -10.04
CA PRO A 267 -3.17 6.50 -11.28
C PRO A 267 -2.27 6.63 -12.53
N PHE A 268 -1.04 7.12 -12.39
CA PHE A 268 -0.14 7.36 -13.51
C PHE A 268 1.02 6.37 -13.59
N LEU A 269 1.66 6.03 -12.49
CA LEU A 269 2.89 5.25 -12.46
C LEU A 269 2.69 3.91 -11.76
N THR A 270 3.40 2.90 -12.23
CA THR A 270 3.60 1.62 -11.53
C THR A 270 5.09 1.43 -11.30
N GLY A 271 5.48 1.31 -10.02
CA GLY A 271 6.84 0.99 -9.60
C GLY A 271 6.96 -0.49 -9.26
N VAL A 272 8.13 -1.08 -9.49
CA VAL A 272 8.37 -2.51 -9.36
C VAL A 272 9.59 -2.81 -8.51
N TYR A 273 9.53 -3.91 -7.75
CA TYR A 273 10.64 -4.43 -6.93
C TYR A 273 11.25 -5.73 -7.47
N VAL A 274 10.66 -6.27 -8.54
CA VAL A 274 11.14 -7.44 -9.27
C VAL A 274 11.22 -7.11 -10.75
N ASP A 275 12.03 -7.85 -11.52
CA ASP A 275 12.05 -7.70 -12.97
C ASP A 275 10.64 -7.92 -13.53
N THR A 276 10.10 -6.88 -14.18
CA THR A 276 8.70 -6.85 -14.59
C THR A 276 8.56 -6.52 -16.07
N GLN A 277 7.81 -7.35 -16.77
CA GLN A 277 7.43 -7.06 -18.16
C GLN A 277 6.39 -5.95 -18.18
N VAL A 278 6.71 -4.87 -18.89
CA VAL A 278 5.80 -3.71 -19.03
C VAL A 278 4.63 -4.08 -19.93
N PRO A 279 3.38 -3.83 -19.53
CA PRO A 279 2.20 -4.14 -20.34
C PRO A 279 2.17 -3.39 -21.68
N ASP A 280 1.60 -4.02 -22.71
CA ASP A 280 1.31 -3.38 -23.98
C ASP A 280 0.47 -2.10 -23.78
N GLY A 281 0.83 -1.02 -24.44
CA GLY A 281 0.15 0.28 -24.34
C GLY A 281 0.56 1.14 -23.14
N ALA A 282 1.29 0.62 -22.17
CA ALA A 282 1.98 1.39 -21.14
C ALA A 282 3.21 2.08 -21.71
N TYR A 283 3.90 2.92 -20.92
CA TYR A 283 5.03 3.71 -21.42
C TYR A 283 6.27 3.50 -20.56
N VAL A 284 7.42 3.46 -21.22
CA VAL A 284 8.73 3.40 -20.56
C VAL A 284 9.54 4.65 -20.83
N MET A 285 10.32 5.07 -19.85
CA MET A 285 11.23 6.20 -20.01
C MET A 285 12.40 5.79 -20.89
N GLN A 286 12.61 6.54 -21.96
CA GLN A 286 13.67 6.31 -22.94
C GLN A 286 14.24 7.65 -23.42
N ASP A 287 15.51 7.65 -23.82
CA ASP A 287 16.14 8.74 -24.55
C ASP A 287 16.37 8.28 -26.00
N GLN A 288 15.56 8.80 -26.92
CA GLN A 288 15.66 8.50 -28.34
C GLN A 288 16.41 9.62 -29.05
N LYS A 289 17.39 9.27 -29.87
CA LYS A 289 18.27 10.22 -30.58
C LYS A 289 17.52 11.34 -31.34
N VAL A 290 16.35 11.05 -31.88
CA VAL A 290 15.56 11.99 -32.68
C VAL A 290 14.55 12.77 -31.83
N ASN A 291 13.90 12.08 -30.88
CA ASN A 291 12.76 12.61 -30.13
C ASN A 291 13.13 13.02 -28.69
N GLY A 292 14.38 12.74 -28.25
CA GLY A 292 14.89 13.06 -26.93
C GLY A 292 14.29 12.22 -25.82
N LEU A 293 14.52 12.64 -24.58
CA LEU A 293 14.04 11.97 -23.39
C LEU A 293 12.52 12.14 -23.21
N GLY A 294 11.84 11.06 -22.83
CA GLY A 294 10.40 11.04 -22.56
C GLY A 294 9.89 9.65 -22.27
N PHE A 295 8.60 9.54 -22.03
CA PHE A 295 7.91 8.25 -21.95
C PHE A 295 7.41 7.83 -23.33
N TYR A 296 7.82 6.65 -23.78
CA TYR A 296 7.46 6.10 -25.09
C TYR A 296 6.57 4.89 -24.92
N GLN A 297 5.50 4.84 -25.71
CA GLN A 297 4.53 3.77 -25.64
C GLN A 297 5.13 2.43 -26.06
N VAL A 298 4.88 1.41 -25.25
CA VAL A 298 5.22 0.00 -25.56
C VAL A 298 4.24 -0.52 -26.59
N ALA A 299 4.73 -0.83 -27.79
CA ALA A 299 3.90 -1.37 -28.86
C ALA A 299 3.49 -2.83 -28.55
N LYS A 300 2.35 -3.23 -29.10
CA LYS A 300 1.82 -4.59 -28.92
C LYS A 300 2.85 -5.65 -29.32
N GLY A 301 3.14 -6.56 -28.38
CA GLY A 301 4.11 -7.64 -28.58
C GLY A 301 5.57 -7.23 -28.42
N GLN A 302 5.83 -6.03 -27.98
CA GLN A 302 7.15 -5.54 -27.64
C GLN A 302 7.50 -5.93 -26.20
N ASN A 303 8.27 -7.00 -26.02
CA ASN A 303 8.63 -7.51 -24.69
C ASN A 303 9.68 -6.62 -24.03
N ILE A 304 9.26 -5.56 -23.34
CA ILE A 304 10.15 -4.67 -22.59
C ILE A 304 10.06 -5.05 -21.11
N THR A 305 11.21 -5.30 -20.48
CA THR A 305 11.33 -5.56 -19.04
C THR A 305 12.02 -4.39 -18.38
N ILE A 306 11.51 -3.94 -17.22
CA ILE A 306 12.16 -2.98 -16.36
C ILE A 306 12.68 -3.70 -15.09
N SER A 307 13.83 -3.22 -14.60
CA SER A 307 14.49 -3.77 -13.42
C SER A 307 13.87 -3.26 -12.11
N PRO A 308 14.15 -3.90 -10.97
CA PRO A 308 13.74 -3.44 -9.65
C PRO A 308 14.08 -1.98 -9.38
N TYR A 309 13.28 -1.35 -8.53
CA TYR A 309 13.36 0.07 -8.14
C TYR A 309 13.12 1.06 -9.28
N ARG A 310 12.49 0.62 -10.37
CA ARG A 310 12.10 1.46 -11.51
C ARG A 310 10.57 1.51 -11.62
N CYS A 311 10.10 2.49 -12.44
CA CYS A 311 8.68 2.63 -12.71
C CYS A 311 8.44 2.72 -14.21
N TYR A 312 7.26 2.28 -14.63
CA TYR A 312 6.68 2.58 -15.93
C TYR A 312 5.43 3.43 -15.76
N LEU A 313 5.04 4.13 -16.81
CA LEU A 313 3.80 4.90 -16.80
C LEU A 313 2.67 4.02 -17.34
N ASN A 314 1.56 4.03 -16.62
CA ASN A 314 0.37 3.23 -16.94
C ASN A 314 -0.22 3.64 -18.29
N ALA A 315 -0.89 2.72 -18.98
CA ALA A 315 -1.59 3.02 -20.22
C ALA A 315 -2.60 4.16 -19.99
N GLN A 316 -2.53 5.18 -20.87
CA GLN A 316 -3.42 6.34 -20.81
C GLN A 316 -4.58 6.18 -21.80
N LYS A 317 -5.72 6.81 -21.50
CA LYS A 317 -6.91 6.77 -22.36
C LYS A 317 -6.67 7.36 -23.75
N MET A 318 -5.75 8.34 -23.86
CA MET A 318 -5.31 8.89 -25.14
C MET A 318 -4.03 8.19 -25.58
N ALA A 319 -4.11 7.46 -26.69
CA ALA A 319 -2.96 6.79 -27.29
C ALA A 319 -2.02 7.81 -27.94
N MET A 320 -1.02 8.25 -27.20
CA MET A 320 0.09 9.05 -27.71
C MET A 320 1.34 8.19 -27.81
N SER A 321 2.10 8.32 -28.89
CA SER A 321 3.33 7.55 -29.04
C SER A 321 4.44 7.98 -28.07
N ARG A 322 4.37 9.25 -27.58
CA ARG A 322 5.34 9.83 -26.65
C ARG A 322 4.67 10.84 -25.73
N LEU A 323 5.09 10.85 -24.45
CA LEU A 323 4.74 11.85 -23.45
C LEU A 323 5.98 12.59 -22.96
N GLN A 324 5.85 13.90 -22.80
CA GLN A 324 6.90 14.80 -22.31
C GLN A 324 6.81 14.94 -20.78
N LEU A 325 7.89 15.43 -20.17
CA LEU A 325 7.97 15.69 -18.75
C LEU A 325 7.84 17.19 -18.49
N GLY A 326 6.80 17.62 -17.81
CA GLY A 326 6.59 18.99 -17.37
C GLY A 326 6.91 19.12 -15.91
N PHE A 327 8.12 19.53 -15.56
CA PHE A 327 8.51 19.77 -14.18
C PHE A 327 7.87 21.09 -13.72
N GLY A 328 6.89 20.99 -12.84
CA GLY A 328 6.41 22.12 -12.06
C GLY A 328 7.55 22.58 -11.16
N GLU A 329 7.91 23.84 -11.25
CA GLU A 329 8.79 24.42 -10.24
C GLU A 329 8.08 24.33 -8.89
N ALA A 330 8.78 23.85 -7.87
CA ALA A 330 8.27 23.96 -6.50
C ALA A 330 7.96 25.44 -6.26
N THR A 331 6.72 25.77 -5.92
CA THR A 331 6.33 27.11 -5.50
C THR A 331 6.91 27.42 -4.12
N GLY A 332 8.22 27.35 -4.03
CA GLY A 332 9.04 27.87 -2.94
C GLY A 332 9.80 29.06 -3.52
N VAL A 333 9.54 30.22 -2.99
CA VAL A 333 10.10 31.49 -3.37
C VAL A 333 11.64 31.43 -3.35
N ASP A 334 12.26 31.32 -4.53
CA ASP A 334 13.60 31.83 -4.75
C ASP A 334 13.65 32.46 -6.15
N GLU A 335 13.93 33.78 -6.12
CA GLU A 335 14.23 34.68 -7.22
C GLU A 335 13.26 34.74 -8.41
N VAL A 336 12.47 35.80 -8.40
CA VAL A 336 11.94 36.42 -9.63
C VAL A 336 13.10 37.04 -10.41
N ALA A 337 13.90 36.21 -11.06
CA ALA A 337 14.74 36.58 -12.18
C ALA A 337 14.07 36.02 -13.45
N GLY A 338 12.97 36.59 -13.83
CA GLY A 338 12.35 36.39 -15.15
C GLY A 338 13.01 37.34 -16.12
N GLU A 339 13.90 36.84 -16.95
CA GLU A 339 14.29 37.53 -18.15
C GLU A 339 13.04 37.93 -18.95
N GLY A 340 12.77 39.23 -19.11
CA GLY A 340 11.93 39.71 -20.20
C GLY A 340 10.95 40.85 -19.97
N SER A 341 10.56 41.22 -18.74
CA SER A 341 9.81 42.48 -18.61
C SER A 341 10.30 43.35 -17.45
N GLU A 342 10.74 44.55 -17.79
CA GLU A 342 11.16 45.56 -16.81
C GLU A 342 10.02 45.98 -15.88
N PHE A 343 8.75 45.72 -16.28
CA PHE A 343 7.54 46.13 -15.59
C PHE A 343 6.56 44.95 -15.46
N VAL A 344 5.93 44.82 -14.26
CA VAL A 344 5.02 43.73 -13.93
C VAL A 344 3.72 44.27 -13.30
N ASP A 345 2.66 43.49 -13.42
CA ASP A 345 1.40 43.69 -12.68
C ASP A 345 1.33 42.76 -11.46
N VAL A 346 0.79 43.28 -10.35
CA VAL A 346 0.64 42.53 -9.08
C VAL A 346 -0.85 42.38 -8.77
N TYR A 347 -1.29 41.13 -8.54
CA TYR A 347 -2.67 40.79 -8.20
C TYR A 347 -2.73 40.12 -6.83
N SER A 348 -3.88 40.24 -6.15
CA SER A 348 -4.21 39.38 -5.01
C SER A 348 -4.49 37.95 -5.49
N VAL A 349 -4.52 36.97 -4.57
CA VAL A 349 -4.92 35.58 -4.89
C VAL A 349 -6.37 35.46 -5.39
N SER A 350 -7.20 36.47 -5.13
CA SER A 350 -8.59 36.56 -5.63
C SER A 350 -8.67 37.23 -7.03
N GLY A 351 -7.52 37.55 -7.66
CA GLY A 351 -7.46 38.14 -9.00
C GLY A 351 -7.64 39.68 -9.05
N ILE A 352 -7.67 40.36 -7.91
CA ILE A 352 -7.77 41.85 -7.86
C ILE A 352 -6.41 42.45 -8.18
N LEU A 353 -6.33 43.33 -9.19
CA LEU A 353 -5.13 44.09 -9.53
C LEU A 353 -4.79 45.06 -8.39
N LEU A 354 -3.61 44.88 -7.78
CA LEU A 354 -3.13 45.72 -6.66
C LEU A 354 -2.13 46.77 -7.14
N ARG A 355 -1.32 46.44 -8.14
CA ARG A 355 -0.35 47.35 -8.78
C ARG A 355 -0.24 47.02 -10.25
N SER A 356 -0.14 48.06 -11.08
CA SER A 356 0.05 47.91 -12.52
C SER A 356 1.33 48.57 -12.99
N LYS A 357 2.05 47.89 -13.90
CA LYS A 357 3.25 48.37 -14.55
C LYS A 357 4.31 48.92 -13.58
N VAL A 358 4.55 48.18 -12.50
CA VAL A 358 5.63 48.49 -11.52
C VAL A 358 6.90 47.78 -11.93
N LYS A 359 8.08 48.36 -11.64
CA LYS A 359 9.35 47.66 -11.87
C LYS A 359 9.37 46.36 -11.09
N ALA A 360 9.81 45.27 -11.71
CA ALA A 360 9.85 43.94 -11.06
C ALA A 360 10.56 43.96 -9.70
N ALA A 361 11.65 44.70 -9.56
CA ALA A 361 12.40 44.88 -8.33
C ALA A 361 11.62 45.59 -7.19
N ASP A 362 10.54 46.32 -7.54
CA ASP A 362 9.74 47.09 -6.61
C ASP A 362 8.31 46.50 -6.42
N ALA A 363 8.01 45.45 -7.16
CA ALA A 363 6.67 44.88 -7.26
C ALA A 363 6.05 44.52 -5.89
N LEU A 364 6.84 44.02 -4.97
CA LEU A 364 6.39 43.52 -3.65
C LEU A 364 6.75 44.47 -2.50
N LYS A 365 7.49 45.55 -2.72
CA LYS A 365 7.90 46.48 -1.67
C LYS A 365 6.70 47.13 -0.99
N GLY A 366 6.62 47.03 0.35
CA GLY A 366 5.56 47.65 1.16
C GLY A 366 4.16 47.00 1.02
N LEU A 367 4.07 45.82 0.45
CA LEU A 367 2.86 44.97 0.57
C LEU A 367 2.87 44.29 1.94
N GLN A 368 1.70 44.07 2.50
CA GLN A 368 1.53 43.32 3.75
C GLN A 368 1.92 41.86 3.53
N SER A 369 2.27 41.18 4.65
CA SER A 369 2.50 39.73 4.60
C SER A 369 1.31 39.01 4.00
N GLY A 370 1.52 38.21 2.97
CA GLY A 370 0.45 37.57 2.23
C GLY A 370 0.93 36.96 0.91
N VAL A 371 0.02 36.31 0.19
CA VAL A 371 0.27 35.69 -1.12
C VAL A 371 -0.27 36.59 -2.23
N TYR A 372 0.53 36.82 -3.25
CA TYR A 372 0.25 37.68 -4.40
C TYR A 372 0.52 36.93 -5.69
N VAL A 373 0.00 37.43 -6.80
CA VAL A 373 0.28 36.90 -8.15
C VAL A 373 1.02 37.98 -8.96
N VAL A 374 2.23 37.67 -9.42
CA VAL A 374 3.08 38.55 -10.23
C VAL A 374 3.51 37.78 -11.49
N ASN A 375 3.23 38.30 -12.68
CA ASN A 375 3.51 37.61 -13.96
C ASN A 375 2.98 36.15 -13.99
N ASN A 376 1.74 35.94 -13.58
CA ASN A 376 1.12 34.61 -13.44
C ASN A 376 1.79 33.65 -12.43
N LYS A 377 2.75 34.14 -11.63
CA LYS A 377 3.39 33.36 -10.57
C LYS A 377 2.88 33.81 -9.19
N ARG A 378 2.61 32.88 -8.30
CA ARG A 378 2.29 33.15 -6.89
C ARG A 378 3.54 33.48 -6.11
N VAL A 379 3.55 34.59 -5.37
CA VAL A 379 4.68 35.06 -4.58
C VAL A 379 4.21 35.37 -3.16
N THR A 380 4.93 34.93 -2.15
CA THR A 380 4.61 35.18 -0.73
C THR A 380 5.49 36.31 -0.20
N VAL A 381 4.87 37.34 0.39
CA VAL A 381 5.54 38.39 1.16
C VAL A 381 5.44 37.97 2.64
N ARG A 382 6.59 37.86 3.30
CA ARG A 382 6.69 37.53 4.74
C ARG A 382 6.73 38.80 5.58
#